data_064e4d2e5b857c5f0fac4dd7e41d4112
#
_entry.id   064e4d2e5b857c5f0fac4dd7e41d4112
#
_cell.length_a   1.000
_cell.length_b   1.000
_cell.length_c   1.000
_cell.angle_alpha   90.00
_cell.angle_beta   90.00
_cell.angle_gamma   90.00
#
_symmetry.space_group_name_H-M   'P 1'
#
loop_
_entity.id
_entity.type
_entity.pdbx_description
1 polymer ?
#
loop_
_entity_poly.entity_id
_entity_poly.type
_entity_poly.pdbx_seq_one_letter_code
_entity_poly.pdbx_strand_id
1 'polypeptide(L)'
;PVCSAMTLSRNGNSIIFSKDLYKEGIRTLEDFKAAIAKTPDKVHTLGMVHSASMHNLLFRYWLAAGGIDPDLDVGLTVIPPPQMVANLKAGNIDGYCSGDPWNSHAVNSGTGVVMARSLDILPGHIEKVLGVTEDWAQKYPQTHLALVKALLEACDYCDDRRNREEVLGLISQEQYI
;
A
#
# COMPACT_ATOMS: atom_id res chain seq x y z
N PRO A 1 10.96 -23.84 4.86
CA PRO A 1 9.58 -23.32 4.74
C PRO A 1 9.36 -22.19 5.77
N VAL A 2 8.34 -21.34 5.50
CA VAL A 2 7.90 -20.27 6.40
C VAL A 2 6.46 -20.56 6.81
N CYS A 3 6.15 -20.36 8.08
CA CYS A 3 4.79 -20.45 8.60
C CYS A 3 4.37 -19.14 9.26
N SER A 4 3.08 -18.92 9.38
CA SER A 4 2.50 -17.74 10.04
C SER A 4 1.45 -18.16 11.05
N ALA A 5 1.60 -17.66 12.28
CA ALA A 5 0.68 -17.94 13.38
C ALA A 5 -0.37 -16.83 13.59
N MET A 6 -0.14 -15.62 13.05
CA MET A 6 -1.10 -14.53 13.19
C MET A 6 -1.00 -13.49 12.08
N THR A 7 -2.11 -12.85 11.81
CA THR A 7 -2.21 -11.64 11.01
C THR A 7 -2.01 -10.43 11.91
N LEU A 8 -1.10 -9.53 11.52
CA LEU A 8 -0.79 -8.30 12.26
C LEU A 8 -1.67 -7.13 11.79
N SER A 9 -1.97 -7.05 10.49
CA SER A 9 -2.82 -5.99 9.97
C SER A 9 -3.64 -6.43 8.75
N ARG A 10 -4.72 -5.71 8.51
CA ARG A 10 -5.58 -5.83 7.34
C ARG A 10 -5.74 -4.48 6.67
N ASN A 11 -5.91 -4.48 5.33
CA ASN A 11 -6.06 -3.24 4.53
C ASN A 11 -4.86 -2.27 4.70
N GLY A 12 -5.12 -0.94 4.65
CA GLY A 12 -4.12 0.10 4.93
C GLY A 12 -3.34 0.59 3.72
N ASN A 13 -3.56 0.01 2.52
CA ASN A 13 -2.96 0.48 1.28
C ASN A 13 -3.91 1.41 0.53
N SER A 14 -3.36 2.32 -0.26
CA SER A 14 -4.14 3.16 -1.17
C SER A 14 -3.44 3.29 -2.52
N ILE A 15 -4.23 3.52 -3.54
CA ILE A 15 -3.78 3.93 -4.86
C ILE A 15 -3.84 5.45 -4.91
N ILE A 16 -2.69 6.06 -5.15
CA ILE A 16 -2.49 7.50 -5.24
C ILE A 16 -2.21 7.85 -6.70
N PHE A 17 -2.91 8.84 -7.23
CA PHE A 17 -2.58 9.45 -8.52
C PHE A 17 -2.04 10.86 -8.32
N SER A 18 -1.28 11.34 -9.30
CA SER A 18 -0.75 12.70 -9.29
C SER A 18 -1.90 13.72 -9.29
N LYS A 19 -1.67 14.86 -8.64
CA LYS A 19 -2.64 15.95 -8.65
C LYS A 19 -2.86 16.51 -10.06
N ASP A 20 -1.89 16.35 -10.95
CA ASP A 20 -2.01 16.83 -12.32
C ASP A 20 -2.97 15.96 -13.14
N LEU A 21 -2.91 14.64 -13.04
CA LEU A 21 -3.95 13.77 -13.63
C LEU A 21 -5.35 14.11 -13.09
N TYR A 22 -5.46 14.41 -11.80
CA TYR A 22 -6.73 14.82 -11.21
C TYR A 22 -7.26 16.15 -11.78
N LYS A 23 -6.38 17.12 -12.05
CA LYS A 23 -6.72 18.40 -12.71
C LYS A 23 -7.12 18.19 -14.17
N GLU A 24 -6.55 17.21 -14.84
CA GLU A 24 -6.93 16.80 -16.21
C GLU A 24 -8.30 16.12 -16.28
N GLY A 25 -8.95 15.91 -15.11
CA GLY A 25 -10.29 15.35 -15.01
C GLY A 25 -10.32 13.85 -14.72
N ILE A 26 -9.19 13.21 -14.48
CA ILE A 26 -9.10 11.78 -14.14
C ILE A 26 -9.40 11.61 -12.64
N ARG A 27 -10.62 11.19 -12.33
CA ARG A 27 -11.14 11.08 -10.96
C ARG A 27 -11.65 9.68 -10.64
N THR A 28 -11.85 8.86 -11.65
CA THR A 28 -12.32 7.49 -11.55
C THR A 28 -11.44 6.57 -12.40
N LEU A 29 -11.61 5.27 -12.22
CA LEU A 29 -10.93 4.27 -13.04
C LEU A 29 -11.39 4.32 -14.51
N GLU A 30 -12.67 4.64 -14.74
CA GLU A 30 -13.26 4.86 -16.04
C GLU A 30 -12.64 6.07 -16.76
N ASP A 31 -12.43 7.19 -16.04
CA ASP A 31 -11.75 8.36 -16.58
C ASP A 31 -10.31 8.01 -17.00
N PHE A 32 -9.62 7.23 -16.16
CA PHE A 32 -8.25 6.79 -16.44
C PHE A 32 -8.19 5.90 -17.68
N LYS A 33 -9.11 4.94 -17.80
CA LYS A 33 -9.24 4.13 -19.03
C LYS A 33 -9.49 4.97 -20.26
N ALA A 34 -10.37 5.95 -20.16
CA ALA A 34 -10.66 6.86 -21.26
C ALA A 34 -9.46 7.75 -21.62
N ALA A 35 -8.65 8.14 -20.65
CA ALA A 35 -7.41 8.89 -20.88
C ALA A 35 -6.36 8.05 -21.62
N ILE A 36 -6.15 6.80 -21.20
CA ILE A 36 -5.27 5.84 -21.91
C ILE A 36 -5.69 5.70 -23.37
N ALA A 37 -6.98 5.48 -23.62
CA ALA A 37 -7.51 5.30 -24.98
C ALA A 37 -7.35 6.56 -25.86
N LYS A 38 -7.36 7.77 -25.26
CA LYS A 38 -7.18 9.04 -25.99
C LYS A 38 -5.73 9.32 -26.36
N THR A 39 -4.79 8.78 -25.60
CA THR A 39 -3.35 9.03 -25.75
C THR A 39 -2.57 7.72 -25.87
N PRO A 40 -2.78 6.92 -26.94
CA PRO A 40 -2.18 5.57 -27.04
C PRO A 40 -0.65 5.59 -27.10
N ASP A 41 -0.05 6.71 -27.48
CA ASP A 41 1.41 6.88 -27.51
C ASP A 41 2.00 7.26 -26.15
N LYS A 42 1.16 7.59 -25.15
CA LYS A 42 1.60 7.93 -23.78
C LYS A 42 1.46 6.72 -22.87
N VAL A 43 2.59 6.18 -22.40
CA VAL A 43 2.58 5.14 -21.38
C VAL A 43 2.48 5.78 -20.01
N HIS A 44 1.35 5.55 -19.32
CA HIS A 44 1.20 5.95 -17.91
C HIS A 44 2.02 5.03 -17.02
N THR A 45 2.93 5.60 -16.25
CA THR A 45 3.83 4.84 -15.36
C THR A 45 3.31 4.85 -13.93
N LEU A 46 3.13 3.65 -13.36
CA LEU A 46 2.56 3.45 -12.03
C LEU A 46 3.57 2.72 -11.12
N GLY A 47 3.82 3.29 -9.95
CA GLY A 47 4.77 2.78 -8.98
C GLY A 47 4.17 1.71 -8.05
N MET A 48 4.94 0.66 -7.78
CA MET A 48 4.64 -0.34 -6.77
C MET A 48 5.88 -0.61 -5.92
N VAL A 49 5.69 -1.15 -4.71
CA VAL A 49 6.80 -1.37 -3.76
C VAL A 49 7.67 -2.56 -4.17
N HIS A 50 7.06 -3.63 -4.65
CA HIS A 50 7.76 -4.85 -5.09
C HIS A 50 6.83 -5.70 -5.96
N SER A 51 7.38 -6.43 -6.93
CA SER A 51 6.60 -7.28 -7.84
C SER A 51 5.78 -8.38 -7.14
N ALA A 52 6.25 -8.90 -6.01
CA ALA A 52 5.53 -9.89 -5.20
C ALA A 52 4.72 -9.27 -4.03
N SER A 53 4.58 -7.95 -3.98
CA SER A 53 3.86 -7.28 -2.89
C SER A 53 2.34 -7.25 -3.10
N MET A 54 1.60 -7.12 -1.99
CA MET A 54 0.16 -6.84 -2.05
C MET A 54 -0.15 -5.55 -2.84
N HIS A 55 0.74 -4.55 -2.83
CA HIS A 55 0.60 -3.33 -3.62
C HIS A 55 0.48 -3.62 -5.13
N ASN A 56 1.33 -4.52 -5.65
CA ASN A 56 1.26 -4.95 -7.05
C ASN A 56 -0.04 -5.72 -7.33
N LEU A 57 -0.41 -6.65 -6.45
CA LEU A 57 -1.64 -7.45 -6.64
C LEU A 57 -2.90 -6.58 -6.61
N LEU A 58 -2.99 -5.65 -5.67
CA LEU A 58 -4.10 -4.68 -5.57
C LEU A 58 -4.18 -3.79 -6.80
N PHE A 59 -3.04 -3.28 -7.28
CA PHE A 59 -2.99 -2.44 -8.46
C PHE A 59 -3.49 -3.18 -9.69
N ARG A 60 -2.95 -4.39 -9.94
CA ARG A 60 -3.36 -5.24 -11.07
C ARG A 60 -4.83 -5.60 -11.00
N TYR A 61 -5.31 -5.98 -9.83
CA TYR A 61 -6.72 -6.33 -9.63
C TYR A 61 -7.63 -5.13 -9.90
N TRP A 62 -7.28 -3.95 -9.38
CA TRP A 62 -8.04 -2.72 -9.57
C TRP A 62 -8.07 -2.28 -11.03
N LEU A 63 -6.93 -2.26 -11.73
CA LEU A 63 -6.85 -1.92 -13.15
C LEU A 63 -7.67 -2.88 -13.99
N ALA A 64 -7.50 -4.20 -13.79
CA ALA A 64 -8.23 -5.22 -14.53
C ALA A 64 -9.75 -5.15 -14.30
N ALA A 65 -10.20 -4.80 -13.08
CA ALA A 65 -11.62 -4.59 -12.79
C ALA A 65 -12.22 -3.44 -13.61
N GLY A 66 -11.43 -2.42 -13.96
CA GLY A 66 -11.82 -1.35 -14.89
C GLY A 66 -11.62 -1.70 -16.37
N GLY A 67 -11.15 -2.92 -16.67
CA GLY A 67 -10.85 -3.35 -18.04
C GLY A 67 -9.63 -2.66 -18.64
N ILE A 68 -8.63 -2.37 -17.81
CA ILE A 68 -7.28 -1.91 -18.18
C ILE A 68 -6.34 -3.10 -18.01
N ASP A 69 -5.62 -3.49 -19.04
CA ASP A 69 -4.62 -4.56 -18.95
C ASP A 69 -3.36 -4.02 -18.26
N PRO A 70 -3.00 -4.52 -17.06
CA PRO A 70 -1.86 -4.00 -16.31
C PRO A 70 -0.49 -4.30 -16.95
N ASP A 71 -0.43 -5.17 -17.93
CA ASP A 71 0.81 -5.54 -18.63
C ASP A 71 0.95 -4.89 -20.01
N LEU A 72 -0.18 -4.39 -20.58
CA LEU A 72 -0.20 -3.82 -21.93
C LEU A 72 -0.53 -2.32 -21.93
N ASP A 73 -1.45 -1.87 -21.09
CA ASP A 73 -2.00 -0.53 -21.15
C ASP A 73 -1.26 0.50 -20.27
N VAL A 74 -0.44 0.03 -19.30
CA VAL A 74 0.31 0.87 -18.36
C VAL A 74 1.72 0.31 -18.13
N GLY A 75 2.63 1.16 -17.67
CA GLY A 75 3.96 0.75 -17.19
C GLY A 75 3.97 0.56 -15.67
N LEU A 76 4.15 -0.66 -15.19
CA LEU A 76 4.34 -0.93 -13.76
C LEU A 76 5.83 -0.94 -13.40
N THR A 77 6.24 -0.15 -12.40
CA THR A 77 7.63 -0.05 -11.98
C THR A 77 7.80 -0.17 -10.46
N VAL A 78 8.93 -0.75 -10.05
CA VAL A 78 9.27 -0.91 -8.62
C VAL A 78 9.98 0.35 -8.13
N ILE A 79 9.43 0.97 -7.08
CA ILE A 79 10.00 2.15 -6.43
C ILE A 79 9.96 1.95 -4.90
N PRO A 80 11.06 2.20 -4.19
CA PRO A 80 11.05 2.19 -2.72
C PRO A 80 10.06 3.21 -2.15
N PRO A 81 9.26 2.86 -1.12
CA PRO A 81 8.22 3.74 -0.57
C PRO A 81 8.69 5.18 -0.23
N PRO A 82 9.88 5.41 0.35
CA PRO A 82 10.36 6.76 0.63
C PRO A 82 10.56 7.64 -0.61
N GLN A 83 10.71 7.03 -1.79
CA GLN A 83 10.94 7.73 -3.05
C GLN A 83 9.65 7.98 -3.85
N MET A 84 8.52 7.39 -3.45
CA MET A 84 7.24 7.46 -4.18
C MET A 84 6.78 8.91 -4.39
N VAL A 85 6.70 9.69 -3.31
CA VAL A 85 6.20 11.07 -3.36
C VAL A 85 7.12 11.98 -4.19
N ALA A 86 8.44 11.80 -4.07
CA ALA A 86 9.40 12.57 -4.86
C ALA A 86 9.28 12.26 -6.36
N ASN A 87 9.14 10.97 -6.73
CA ASN A 87 8.93 10.56 -8.13
C ASN A 87 7.59 11.04 -8.69
N LEU A 88 6.52 10.99 -7.88
CA LEU A 88 5.21 11.51 -8.26
C LEU A 88 5.27 13.03 -8.53
N LYS A 89 5.95 13.78 -7.64
CA LYS A 89 6.13 15.24 -7.76
C LYS A 89 6.98 15.62 -8.97
N ALA A 90 7.98 14.81 -9.29
CA ALA A 90 8.86 15.03 -10.44
C ALA A 90 8.21 14.63 -11.79
N GLY A 91 7.03 13.98 -11.78
CA GLY A 91 6.38 13.49 -12.98
C GLY A 91 7.01 12.23 -13.57
N ASN A 92 7.89 11.54 -12.81
CA ASN A 92 8.49 10.27 -13.24
C ASN A 92 7.49 9.11 -13.19
N ILE A 93 6.44 9.25 -12.37
CA ILE A 93 5.29 8.34 -12.29
C ILE A 93 3.99 9.14 -12.23
N ASP A 94 2.94 8.57 -12.75
CA ASP A 94 1.58 9.15 -12.77
C ASP A 94 0.78 8.79 -11.52
N GLY A 95 1.14 7.69 -10.87
CA GLY A 95 0.51 7.21 -9.64
C GLY A 95 1.30 6.09 -8.99
N TYR A 96 0.86 5.63 -7.83
CA TYR A 96 1.47 4.49 -7.13
C TYR A 96 0.49 3.81 -6.17
N CYS A 97 0.82 2.59 -5.77
CA CYS A 97 0.17 1.88 -4.66
C CYS A 97 1.16 1.67 -3.52
N SER A 98 0.82 2.13 -2.32
CA SER A 98 1.67 2.00 -1.13
C SER A 98 0.82 2.02 0.15
N GLY A 99 1.47 1.78 1.30
CA GLY A 99 0.91 2.00 2.64
C GLY A 99 1.22 3.39 3.17
N ASP A 100 0.64 3.75 4.31
CA ASP A 100 1.04 4.93 5.06
C ASP A 100 2.44 4.73 5.70
N PRO A 101 3.17 5.85 5.96
CA PRO A 101 2.75 7.26 5.87
C PRO A 101 2.85 7.90 4.47
N TRP A 102 3.30 7.18 3.46
CA TRP A 102 3.59 7.71 2.12
C TRP A 102 2.36 8.24 1.41
N ASN A 103 1.20 7.60 1.60
CA ASN A 103 -0.07 8.06 1.03
C ASN A 103 -0.51 9.39 1.66
N SER A 104 -0.50 9.46 2.99
CA SER A 104 -0.80 10.68 3.74
C SER A 104 0.17 11.82 3.39
N HIS A 105 1.47 11.52 3.20
CA HIS A 105 2.46 12.50 2.76
C HIS A 105 2.13 13.08 1.38
N ALA A 106 1.78 12.24 0.41
CA ALA A 106 1.41 12.72 -0.93
C ALA A 106 0.19 13.65 -0.89
N VAL A 107 -0.83 13.28 -0.11
CA VAL A 107 -2.06 14.07 0.02
C VAL A 107 -1.78 15.39 0.75
N ASN A 108 -1.10 15.34 1.91
CA ASN A 108 -0.82 16.52 2.72
C ASN A 108 0.12 17.52 2.03
N SER A 109 1.07 17.03 1.24
CA SER A 109 1.94 17.89 0.41
C SER A 109 1.25 18.44 -0.85
N GLY A 110 0.01 18.03 -1.11
CA GLY A 110 -0.73 18.42 -2.31
C GLY A 110 -0.17 17.84 -3.62
N THR A 111 0.69 16.81 -3.54
CA THR A 111 1.30 16.16 -4.69
C THR A 111 0.39 15.10 -5.30
N GLY A 112 -0.39 14.40 -4.48
CA GLY A 112 -1.25 13.30 -4.90
C GLY A 112 -2.67 13.37 -4.37
N VAL A 113 -3.53 12.54 -4.92
CA VAL A 113 -4.91 12.31 -4.48
C VAL A 113 -5.18 10.83 -4.35
N VAL A 114 -6.02 10.44 -3.38
CA VAL A 114 -6.45 9.05 -3.23
C VAL A 114 -7.46 8.71 -4.32
N MET A 115 -7.15 7.74 -5.15
CA MET A 115 -8.03 7.21 -6.18
C MET A 115 -8.87 6.03 -5.70
N ALA A 116 -8.25 5.14 -4.92
CA ALA A 116 -8.92 4.00 -4.32
C ALA A 116 -8.19 3.57 -3.05
N ARG A 117 -8.93 3.08 -2.07
CA ARG A 117 -8.35 2.45 -0.87
C ARG A 117 -8.45 0.93 -1.01
N SER A 118 -7.48 0.23 -0.46
CA SER A 118 -7.49 -1.24 -0.49
C SER A 118 -8.75 -1.84 0.17
N LEU A 119 -9.33 -1.12 1.14
CA LEU A 119 -10.62 -1.49 1.75
C LEU A 119 -11.77 -1.52 0.73
N ASP A 120 -11.76 -0.60 -0.24
CA ASP A 120 -12.80 -0.49 -1.27
C ASP A 120 -12.56 -1.51 -2.41
N ILE A 121 -11.29 -1.88 -2.65
CA ILE A 121 -10.88 -2.82 -3.71
C ILE A 121 -11.08 -4.27 -3.25
N LEU A 122 -10.55 -4.62 -2.08
CA LEU A 122 -10.58 -5.97 -1.52
C LEU A 122 -10.78 -5.91 -0.01
N PRO A 123 -12.02 -5.77 0.47
CA PRO A 123 -12.32 -5.59 1.89
C PRO A 123 -11.76 -6.72 2.76
N GLY A 124 -11.04 -6.35 3.82
CA GLY A 124 -10.55 -7.31 4.81
C GLY A 124 -9.35 -8.14 4.39
N HIS A 125 -8.70 -7.81 3.25
CA HIS A 125 -7.49 -8.53 2.85
C HIS A 125 -6.40 -8.45 3.91
N ILE A 126 -5.65 -9.55 4.04
CA ILE A 126 -4.49 -9.64 4.92
C ILE A 126 -3.36 -8.79 4.35
N GLU A 127 -2.74 -7.96 5.19
CA GLU A 127 -1.62 -7.11 4.76
C GLU A 127 -0.30 -7.57 5.38
N LYS A 128 -0.18 -7.55 6.69
CA LYS A 128 1.03 -8.00 7.40
C LYS A 128 0.74 -9.24 8.24
N VAL A 129 1.69 -10.17 8.25
CA VAL A 129 1.64 -11.38 9.06
C VAL A 129 2.92 -11.55 9.86
N LEU A 130 2.84 -12.27 10.98
CA LEU A 130 4.03 -12.76 11.66
C LEU A 130 4.54 -13.99 10.91
N GLY A 131 5.62 -13.82 10.15
CA GLY A 131 6.30 -14.91 9.45
C GLY A 131 7.53 -15.40 10.22
N VAL A 132 7.61 -16.69 10.49
CA VAL A 132 8.79 -17.34 11.09
C VAL A 132 9.17 -18.57 10.26
N THR A 133 10.44 -19.00 10.33
CA THR A 133 10.81 -20.27 9.71
C THR A 133 10.22 -21.44 10.52
N GLU A 134 9.82 -22.49 9.83
CA GLU A 134 9.26 -23.67 10.46
C GLU A 134 10.24 -24.31 11.45
N ASP A 135 11.52 -24.39 11.08
CA ASP A 135 12.59 -24.90 11.93
C ASP A 135 12.73 -24.09 13.23
N TRP A 136 12.63 -22.76 13.15
CA TRP A 136 12.68 -21.90 14.33
C TRP A 136 11.46 -22.09 15.22
N ALA A 137 10.26 -22.18 14.63
CA ALA A 137 9.03 -22.43 15.38
C ALA A 137 9.05 -23.77 16.13
N GLN A 138 9.56 -24.82 15.48
CA GLN A 138 9.72 -26.15 16.09
C GLN A 138 10.80 -26.18 17.17
N LYS A 139 11.91 -25.47 16.94
CA LYS A 139 13.02 -25.41 17.91
C LYS A 139 12.71 -24.58 19.15
N TYR A 140 11.89 -23.54 19.00
CA TYR A 140 11.59 -22.59 20.08
C TYR A 140 10.08 -22.35 20.27
N PRO A 141 9.28 -23.42 20.52
CA PRO A 141 7.82 -23.30 20.55
C PRO A 141 7.30 -22.38 21.66
N GLN A 142 7.96 -22.36 22.81
CA GLN A 142 7.56 -21.48 23.92
C GLN A 142 7.87 -20.01 23.62
N THR A 143 8.99 -19.72 22.98
CA THR A 143 9.34 -18.37 22.54
C THR A 143 8.38 -17.88 21.46
N HIS A 144 8.02 -18.77 20.51
CA HIS A 144 7.05 -18.44 19.46
C HIS A 144 5.67 -18.12 20.07
N LEU A 145 5.22 -18.94 21.02
CA LEU A 145 3.96 -18.69 21.74
C LEU A 145 3.99 -17.36 22.52
N ALA A 146 5.08 -17.07 23.21
CA ALA A 146 5.24 -15.80 23.95
C ALA A 146 5.22 -14.59 23.01
N LEU A 147 5.89 -14.69 21.86
CA LEU A 147 5.89 -13.65 20.84
C LEU A 147 4.48 -13.40 20.29
N VAL A 148 3.73 -14.45 19.95
CA VAL A 148 2.34 -14.34 19.46
C VAL A 148 1.46 -13.66 20.52
N LYS A 149 1.58 -14.05 21.80
CA LYS A 149 0.82 -13.42 22.89
C LYS A 149 1.15 -11.93 23.03
N ALA A 150 2.43 -11.56 23.03
CA ALA A 150 2.85 -10.17 23.15
C ALA A 150 2.34 -9.32 21.97
N LEU A 151 2.37 -9.88 20.74
CA LEU A 151 1.86 -9.18 19.57
C LEU A 151 0.32 -9.05 19.58
N LEU A 152 -0.41 -10.05 20.09
CA LEU A 152 -1.86 -9.94 20.28
C LEU A 152 -2.21 -8.82 21.25
N GLU A 153 -1.53 -8.78 22.41
CA GLU A 153 -1.72 -7.70 23.40
C GLU A 153 -1.39 -6.33 22.81
N ALA A 154 -0.32 -6.22 22.02
CA ALA A 154 0.04 -4.97 21.34
C ALA A 154 -0.99 -4.55 20.28
N CYS A 155 -1.53 -5.50 19.51
CA CYS A 155 -2.59 -5.22 18.54
C CYS A 155 -3.86 -4.73 19.23
N ASP A 156 -4.30 -5.38 20.31
CA ASP A 156 -5.46 -4.97 21.10
C ASP A 156 -5.25 -3.57 21.69
N TYR A 157 -4.03 -3.28 22.16
CA TYR A 157 -3.68 -1.96 22.67
C TYR A 157 -3.77 -0.88 21.61
N CYS A 158 -3.24 -1.17 20.38
CA CYS A 158 -3.26 -0.23 19.25
C CYS A 158 -4.68 -0.01 18.71
N ASP A 159 -5.55 -1.02 18.76
CA ASP A 159 -6.93 -0.93 18.27
C ASP A 159 -7.85 -0.14 19.22
N ASP A 160 -7.50 -0.05 20.51
CA ASP A 160 -8.24 0.75 21.46
C ASP A 160 -8.03 2.24 21.21
N ARG A 161 -9.11 2.93 20.81
CA ARG A 161 -9.10 4.37 20.51
C ARG A 161 -8.63 5.24 21.68
N ARG A 162 -8.73 4.77 22.92
CA ARG A 162 -8.26 5.48 24.11
C ARG A 162 -6.73 5.62 24.14
N ASN A 163 -6.02 4.70 23.51
CA ASN A 163 -4.56 4.67 23.46
C ASN A 163 -4.00 5.40 22.23
N ARG A 164 -4.87 5.93 21.34
CA ARG A 164 -4.47 6.46 20.04
C ARG A 164 -3.39 7.55 20.12
N GLU A 165 -3.53 8.49 21.04
CA GLU A 165 -2.55 9.59 21.19
C GLU A 165 -1.19 9.07 21.64
N GLU A 166 -1.17 8.12 22.60
CA GLU A 166 0.07 7.48 23.04
C GLU A 166 0.72 6.67 21.93
N VAL A 167 -0.06 5.86 21.20
CA VAL A 167 0.44 5.08 20.05
C VAL A 167 1.04 6.01 19.00
N LEU A 168 0.35 7.11 18.64
CA LEU A 168 0.88 8.11 17.71
C LEU A 168 2.18 8.72 18.23
N GLY A 169 2.26 9.07 19.49
CA GLY A 169 3.48 9.60 20.12
C GLY A 169 4.66 8.61 20.07
N LEU A 170 4.38 7.31 20.21
CA LEU A 170 5.41 6.28 20.12
C LEU A 170 5.91 6.10 18.67
N ILE A 171 5.02 5.95 17.69
CA ILE A 171 5.41 5.66 16.31
C ILE A 171 5.93 6.89 15.55
N SER A 172 5.66 8.11 16.04
CA SER A 172 6.16 9.36 15.43
C SER A 172 7.58 9.73 15.86
N GLN A 173 8.25 8.91 16.66
CA GLN A 173 9.63 9.15 17.05
C GLN A 173 10.57 8.95 15.85
N GLU A 174 11.60 9.80 15.76
CA GLU A 174 12.55 9.86 14.63
C GLU A 174 13.22 8.51 14.32
N GLN A 175 13.32 7.62 15.32
CA GLN A 175 13.87 6.27 15.13
C GLN A 175 12.95 5.31 14.35
N TYR A 176 11.68 5.67 14.12
CA TYR A 176 10.70 4.82 13.43
C TYR A 176 10.20 5.40 12.11
N ILE A 177 10.50 6.67 11.82
CA ILE A 177 10.03 7.37 10.61
C ILE A 177 11.22 7.94 9.83
#